data_66ddaca2122111f4c59b82fd21af3cb8
#
_entry.id   66ddaca2122111f4c59b82fd21af3cb8
#
_cell.length_a   1.000
_cell.length_b   1.000
_cell.length_c   1.000
_cell.angle_alpha   90.00
_cell.angle_beta   90.00
_cell.angle_gamma   90.00
#
_symmetry.space_group_name_H-M   'P 1'
#
loop_
_entity.id
_entity.type
_entity.pdbx_description
1 polymer ?
#
loop_
_entity_poly.entity_id
_entity_poly.type
_entity_poly.pdbx_seq_one_letter_code
_entity_poly.pdbx_strand_id
1 'polypeptide(L)'
;MRDGEDGPEVFLRHRPGRTPLGRVGLPGGALSEADADACAWFGPDPAHWARVLGTTDRRCARQQVVAAVRELHDEAGVLLAGRTDADVVLDARGETWGGGGSSLEEGAESLPRMLAARGLGLRTDLLRPVARWHSAPHAHRRFDTAVFAAAVPPLQRPLERPETAPALQAWVSARRAVADPVPLPGPAGEEGVAPLDQVATPLTQVLVRRVAAHRTAAAFLLSLTQGAGRGPVPEYRLVTEAGDDGAPRMRVERVTRD
;
A
#
# COMPACT_ATOMS: atom_id res chain seq x y z
N MET A 1 4.88 -6.44 -2.90
CA MET A 1 5.01 -7.84 -2.42
C MET A 1 6.19 -8.49 -3.11
N ARG A 2 6.88 -9.42 -2.47
CA ARG A 2 7.92 -10.28 -3.04
C ARG A 2 7.76 -11.70 -2.49
N ASP A 3 8.39 -12.67 -3.09
CA ASP A 3 8.45 -14.02 -2.53
C ASP A 3 9.66 -14.16 -1.61
N GLY A 4 9.46 -14.71 -0.42
CA GLY A 4 10.47 -15.08 0.56
C GLY A 4 10.47 -16.59 0.81
N GLU A 5 11.28 -17.05 1.74
CA GLU A 5 11.41 -18.49 2.07
C GLU A 5 10.08 -19.12 2.53
N ASP A 6 9.28 -18.39 3.32
CA ASP A 6 8.02 -18.87 3.88
C ASP A 6 6.79 -18.44 3.07
N GLY A 7 6.96 -18.05 1.80
CA GLY A 7 5.90 -17.58 0.93
C GLY A 7 5.91 -16.06 0.73
N PRO A 8 4.77 -15.45 0.37
CA PRO A 8 4.76 -14.05 0.02
C PRO A 8 5.04 -13.14 1.22
N GLU A 9 5.92 -12.17 1.01
CA GLU A 9 6.24 -11.12 1.96
C GLU A 9 5.50 -9.82 1.59
N VAL A 10 5.08 -9.11 2.64
CA VAL A 10 4.52 -7.76 2.58
C VAL A 10 5.45 -6.77 3.27
N PHE A 11 5.49 -5.55 2.77
CA PHE A 11 6.20 -4.48 3.45
C PHE A 11 5.29 -3.88 4.52
N LEU A 12 5.71 -3.94 5.78
CA LEU A 12 5.01 -3.36 6.91
C LEU A 12 5.77 -2.15 7.43
N ARG A 13 5.03 -1.11 7.79
CA ARG A 13 5.56 0.13 8.34
C ARG A 13 4.91 0.47 9.67
N HIS A 14 5.73 0.79 10.67
CA HIS A 14 5.26 1.40 11.90
C HIS A 14 5.03 2.89 11.68
N ARG A 15 3.85 3.37 12.04
CA ARG A 15 3.48 4.79 12.01
C ARG A 15 3.58 5.36 13.43
N PRO A 16 4.41 6.38 13.68
CA PRO A 16 4.49 7.01 14.98
C PRO A 16 3.16 7.67 15.33
N GLY A 17 2.83 7.69 16.61
CA GLY A 17 1.62 8.33 17.15
C GLY A 17 0.66 7.35 17.82
N ARG A 18 -0.27 7.92 18.60
CA ARG A 18 -1.35 7.18 19.23
C ARG A 18 -2.54 7.11 18.28
N THR A 19 -2.81 5.94 17.71
CA THR A 19 -4.07 5.70 16.99
C THR A 19 -4.75 4.48 17.61
N PRO A 20 -6.04 4.57 17.92
CA PRO A 20 -6.79 3.44 18.46
C PRO A 20 -6.92 2.29 17.42
N LEU A 21 -6.57 2.55 16.17
CA LEU A 21 -6.68 1.60 15.06
C LEU A 21 -5.41 0.78 14.82
N GLY A 22 -4.38 0.94 15.65
CA GLY A 22 -3.09 0.28 15.47
C GLY A 22 -2.03 1.18 14.82
N ARG A 23 -0.78 0.76 14.95
CA ARG A 23 0.40 1.53 14.54
C ARG A 23 1.16 0.91 13.38
N VAL A 24 0.85 -0.33 13.02
CA VAL A 24 1.48 -1.04 11.90
C VAL A 24 0.54 -1.02 10.70
N GLY A 25 1.05 -0.56 9.56
CA GLY A 25 0.29 -0.45 8.32
C GLY A 25 1.11 -0.86 7.10
N LEU A 26 0.44 -0.91 5.96
CA LEU A 26 1.04 -1.02 4.64
C LEU A 26 1.54 0.36 4.18
N PRO A 27 2.43 0.44 3.17
CA PRO A 27 2.79 1.70 2.52
C PRO A 27 1.55 2.47 2.06
N GLY A 28 1.55 3.77 2.25
CA GLY A 28 0.45 4.61 1.79
C GLY A 28 0.29 5.91 2.58
N GLY A 29 -0.28 6.91 1.94
CA GLY A 29 -0.50 8.25 2.47
C GLY A 29 -1.72 8.94 1.87
N ALA A 30 -1.80 10.24 2.10
CA ALA A 30 -2.85 11.09 1.56
C ALA A 30 -2.57 11.46 0.10
N LEU A 31 -3.62 11.78 -0.64
CA LEU A 31 -3.48 12.39 -1.95
C LEU A 31 -2.84 13.78 -1.80
N SER A 32 -1.94 14.10 -2.74
CA SER A 32 -1.37 15.42 -2.93
C SER A 32 -1.96 16.07 -4.17
N GLU A 33 -2.00 17.38 -4.22
CA GLU A 33 -2.36 18.12 -5.44
C GLU A 33 -1.38 17.79 -6.58
N ALA A 34 -0.11 17.58 -6.23
CA ALA A 34 0.95 17.21 -7.15
C ALA A 34 0.77 15.82 -7.81
N ASP A 35 -0.05 14.94 -7.23
CA ASP A 35 -0.44 13.67 -7.86
C ASP A 35 -1.32 13.87 -9.11
N ALA A 36 -1.84 15.09 -9.32
CA ALA A 36 -2.57 15.46 -10.54
C ALA A 36 -1.67 15.89 -11.70
N ASP A 37 -0.38 16.13 -11.46
CA ASP A 37 0.55 16.57 -12.50
C ASP A 37 0.62 15.55 -13.65
N ALA A 38 0.89 16.07 -14.86
CA ALA A 38 0.96 15.23 -16.05
C ALA A 38 2.23 14.39 -16.07
N CYS A 39 2.11 13.13 -16.45
CA CYS A 39 3.22 12.24 -16.78
C CYS A 39 2.78 11.20 -17.81
N ALA A 40 3.73 10.58 -18.49
CA ALA A 40 3.47 9.43 -19.34
C ALA A 40 2.84 8.27 -18.53
N TRP A 41 2.00 7.48 -19.19
CA TRP A 41 1.15 6.51 -18.54
C TRP A 41 1.06 5.23 -19.37
N PHE A 42 1.51 4.12 -18.82
CA PHE A 42 1.45 2.80 -19.46
C PHE A 42 0.50 1.90 -18.68
N GLY A 43 -0.40 1.24 -19.38
CA GLY A 43 -1.40 0.35 -18.80
C GLY A 43 -2.83 0.94 -18.81
N PRO A 44 -3.73 0.44 -17.97
CA PRO A 44 -5.13 0.83 -17.97
C PRO A 44 -5.31 2.34 -17.75
N ASP A 45 -6.22 2.93 -18.51
CA ASP A 45 -6.50 4.36 -18.46
C ASP A 45 -7.25 4.80 -17.17
N PRO A 46 -7.32 6.09 -16.87
CA PRO A 46 -8.04 6.59 -15.70
C PRO A 46 -9.53 6.25 -15.67
N ALA A 47 -10.17 6.01 -16.82
CA ALA A 47 -11.56 5.60 -16.87
C ALA A 47 -11.73 4.14 -16.42
N HIS A 48 -10.78 3.27 -16.79
CA HIS A 48 -10.72 1.92 -16.25
C HIS A 48 -10.54 1.92 -14.73
N TRP A 49 -9.60 2.71 -14.23
CA TRP A 49 -9.34 2.82 -12.80
C TRP A 49 -10.55 3.36 -12.03
N ALA A 50 -11.24 4.37 -12.57
CA ALA A 50 -12.49 4.88 -11.98
C ALA A 50 -13.55 3.78 -11.85
N ARG A 51 -13.74 2.98 -12.91
CA ARG A 51 -14.71 1.87 -12.92
C ARG A 51 -14.35 0.80 -11.89
N VAL A 52 -13.09 0.35 -11.83
CA VAL A 52 -12.68 -0.72 -10.90
C VAL A 52 -12.63 -0.25 -9.46
N LEU A 53 -12.40 1.04 -9.21
CA LEU A 53 -12.47 1.64 -7.87
C LEU A 53 -13.90 2.06 -7.47
N GLY A 54 -14.87 1.88 -8.36
CA GLY A 54 -16.27 2.20 -8.07
C GLY A 54 -16.55 3.70 -7.91
N THR A 55 -15.85 4.55 -8.66
CA THR A 55 -16.07 6.01 -8.67
C THR A 55 -16.36 6.50 -10.09
N THR A 56 -17.04 7.62 -10.21
CA THR A 56 -17.23 8.34 -11.49
C THR A 56 -16.16 9.40 -11.73
N ASP A 57 -15.41 9.77 -10.70
CA ASP A 57 -14.36 10.78 -10.77
C ASP A 57 -13.03 10.16 -11.29
N ARG A 58 -12.80 10.32 -12.60
CA ARG A 58 -11.59 9.86 -13.28
C ARG A 58 -10.32 10.58 -12.81
N ARG A 59 -10.45 11.85 -12.41
CA ARG A 59 -9.32 12.63 -11.90
C ARG A 59 -8.88 12.10 -10.55
N CYS A 60 -9.82 11.89 -9.64
CA CYS A 60 -9.54 11.29 -8.34
C CYS A 60 -8.96 9.87 -8.49
N ALA A 61 -9.53 9.03 -9.36
CA ALA A 61 -9.01 7.69 -9.62
C ALA A 61 -7.56 7.73 -10.13
N ARG A 62 -7.23 8.67 -11.05
CA ARG A 62 -5.87 8.86 -11.52
C ARG A 62 -4.92 9.28 -10.39
N GLN A 63 -5.32 10.25 -9.57
CA GLN A 63 -4.53 10.70 -8.43
C GLN A 63 -4.29 9.56 -7.42
N GLN A 64 -5.28 8.71 -7.16
CA GLN A 64 -5.12 7.54 -6.28
C GLN A 64 -4.08 6.55 -6.80
N VAL A 65 -4.03 6.32 -8.12
CA VAL A 65 -3.00 5.46 -8.74
C VAL A 65 -1.62 6.10 -8.65
N VAL A 66 -1.49 7.39 -8.93
CA VAL A 66 -0.21 8.12 -8.82
C VAL A 66 0.29 8.10 -7.38
N ALA A 67 -0.58 8.44 -6.42
CA ALA A 67 -0.26 8.42 -5.00
C ALA A 67 0.20 7.03 -4.54
N ALA A 68 -0.45 5.96 -5.01
CA ALA A 68 -0.05 4.60 -4.66
C ALA A 68 1.38 4.27 -5.12
N VAL A 69 1.76 4.69 -6.34
CA VAL A 69 3.14 4.50 -6.84
C VAL A 69 4.12 5.39 -6.10
N ARG A 70 3.76 6.64 -5.80
CA ARG A 70 4.59 7.57 -5.02
C ARG A 70 4.88 7.03 -3.63
N GLU A 71 3.85 6.64 -2.89
CA GLU A 71 3.99 6.10 -1.53
C GLU A 71 4.77 4.78 -1.52
N LEU A 72 4.59 3.94 -2.55
CA LEU A 72 5.37 2.71 -2.70
C LEU A 72 6.85 3.02 -2.93
N HIS A 73 7.17 4.02 -3.73
CA HIS A 73 8.54 4.47 -3.96
C HIS A 73 9.14 5.08 -2.69
N ASP A 74 8.45 6.01 -2.06
CA ASP A 74 8.96 6.76 -0.91
C ASP A 74 9.16 5.86 0.32
N GLU A 75 8.20 4.96 0.57
CA GLU A 75 8.20 4.13 1.77
C GLU A 75 8.89 2.77 1.61
N ALA A 76 8.87 2.16 0.43
CA ALA A 76 9.44 0.84 0.19
C ALA A 76 10.58 0.82 -0.83
N GLY A 77 10.91 1.95 -1.47
CA GLY A 77 11.94 2.05 -2.47
C GLY A 77 11.65 1.26 -3.75
N VAL A 78 10.37 1.03 -4.06
CA VAL A 78 9.93 0.30 -5.24
C VAL A 78 9.23 1.25 -6.21
N LEU A 79 9.76 1.39 -7.42
CA LEU A 79 9.23 2.30 -8.43
C LEU A 79 8.61 1.54 -9.61
N LEU A 80 7.33 1.74 -9.81
CA LEU A 80 6.60 1.20 -10.95
C LEU A 80 6.60 2.21 -12.09
N ALA A 81 7.73 2.34 -12.79
CA ALA A 81 7.92 3.23 -13.92
C ALA A 81 8.85 2.61 -14.96
N GLY A 82 8.75 3.07 -16.19
CA GLY A 82 9.57 2.62 -17.31
C GLY A 82 9.59 3.64 -18.44
N ARG A 83 10.45 3.42 -19.44
CA ARG A 83 10.48 4.23 -20.68
C ARG A 83 9.38 3.83 -21.66
N THR A 84 8.96 2.58 -21.55
CA THR A 84 7.92 1.97 -22.39
C THR A 84 7.04 1.07 -21.53
N ASP A 85 6.03 0.49 -22.12
CA ASP A 85 5.18 -0.54 -21.51
C ASP A 85 5.86 -1.92 -21.37
N ALA A 86 7.05 -2.08 -21.94
CA ALA A 86 7.81 -3.32 -21.92
C ALA A 86 8.98 -3.32 -20.93
N ASP A 87 9.38 -2.16 -20.40
CA ASP A 87 10.51 -2.06 -19.48
C ASP A 87 10.09 -1.52 -18.09
N VAL A 88 10.93 -1.77 -17.12
CA VAL A 88 10.81 -1.24 -15.77
C VAL A 88 12.16 -0.73 -15.31
N VAL A 89 12.19 0.42 -14.65
CA VAL A 89 13.39 0.97 -14.02
C VAL A 89 13.99 -0.08 -13.06
N LEU A 90 15.29 -0.34 -13.22
CA LEU A 90 15.97 -1.37 -12.42
C LEU A 90 16.50 -0.82 -11.10
N ASP A 91 17.02 0.42 -11.11
CA ASP A 91 17.49 1.10 -9.92
C ASP A 91 16.57 2.29 -9.63
N ALA A 92 15.81 2.17 -8.57
CA ALA A 92 14.86 3.21 -8.13
C ALA A 92 15.47 4.14 -7.07
N ARG A 93 16.75 3.96 -6.69
CA ARG A 93 17.36 4.65 -5.54
C ARG A 93 18.76 5.22 -5.78
N GLY A 94 19.34 5.05 -6.95
CA GLY A 94 20.67 5.56 -7.25
C GLY A 94 20.78 7.10 -7.13
N GLU A 95 22.00 7.62 -7.18
CA GLU A 95 22.28 9.08 -7.14
C GLU A 95 21.47 9.89 -8.17
N THR A 96 21.02 9.23 -9.23
CA THR A 96 20.15 9.80 -10.26
C THR A 96 18.75 10.15 -9.76
N TRP A 97 18.33 9.68 -8.58
CA TRP A 97 17.00 9.88 -8.01
C TRP A 97 16.97 10.91 -6.86
N GLY A 98 18.10 11.61 -6.60
CA GLY A 98 18.23 12.53 -5.49
C GLY A 98 18.29 11.73 -4.18
N GLY A 99 19.50 11.42 -3.73
CA GLY A 99 19.78 10.47 -2.66
C GLY A 99 18.85 10.56 -1.46
N GLY A 100 18.24 9.43 -1.16
CA GLY A 100 17.66 9.09 0.14
C GLY A 100 16.45 9.89 0.60
N GLY A 101 15.29 9.34 0.47
CA GLY A 101 14.17 9.40 1.43
C GLY A 101 13.52 10.73 1.82
N SER A 102 14.11 11.88 1.58
CA SER A 102 13.58 13.15 2.10
C SER A 102 13.19 14.18 1.04
N SER A 103 13.54 13.98 -0.20
CA SER A 103 13.40 15.03 -1.22
C SER A 103 11.99 15.24 -1.76
N LEU A 104 11.07 14.28 -1.59
CA LEU A 104 9.66 14.46 -1.98
C LEU A 104 8.81 15.04 -0.83
N GLU A 105 9.32 15.05 0.43
CA GLU A 105 8.58 15.57 1.59
C GLU A 105 8.72 17.09 1.78
N GLU A 106 9.77 17.76 1.24
CA GLU A 106 10.07 19.16 1.53
C GLU A 106 10.00 20.11 0.32
N GLY A 107 8.96 20.00 -0.51
CA GLY A 107 8.74 20.95 -1.62
C GLY A 107 9.59 20.69 -2.85
N ALA A 108 10.24 19.56 -2.94
CA ALA A 108 10.89 19.05 -4.13
C ALA A 108 9.87 18.54 -5.17
N GLU A 109 10.37 18.24 -6.34
CA GLU A 109 9.65 17.85 -7.53
C GLU A 109 8.66 16.69 -7.31
N SER A 110 7.41 16.83 -7.77
CA SER A 110 6.42 15.75 -7.68
C SER A 110 6.86 14.49 -8.45
N LEU A 111 6.41 13.30 -8.02
CA LEU A 111 6.71 12.05 -8.74
C LEU A 111 6.40 12.17 -10.24
N PRO A 112 5.23 12.66 -10.68
CA PRO A 112 4.95 12.85 -12.11
C PRO A 112 5.99 13.72 -12.83
N ARG A 113 6.40 14.85 -12.23
CA ARG A 113 7.42 15.75 -12.82
C ARG A 113 8.79 15.09 -12.86
N MET A 114 9.16 14.42 -11.79
CA MET A 114 10.41 13.67 -11.71
C MET A 114 10.48 12.59 -12.81
N LEU A 115 9.41 11.88 -13.06
CA LEU A 115 9.33 10.90 -14.14
C LEU A 115 9.41 11.55 -15.52
N ALA A 116 8.66 12.64 -15.74
CA ALA A 116 8.68 13.37 -17.00
C ALA A 116 10.06 13.90 -17.35
N ALA A 117 10.78 14.49 -16.37
CA ALA A 117 12.15 14.97 -16.55
C ALA A 117 13.14 13.88 -16.97
N ARG A 118 12.85 12.62 -16.67
CA ARG A 118 13.67 11.43 -17.01
C ARG A 118 13.17 10.66 -18.23
N GLY A 119 12.13 11.14 -18.90
CA GLY A 119 11.49 10.45 -20.02
C GLY A 119 10.86 9.12 -19.61
N LEU A 120 10.34 9.05 -18.39
CA LEU A 120 9.70 7.87 -17.82
C LEU A 120 8.18 8.08 -17.70
N GLY A 121 7.45 6.97 -17.71
CA GLY A 121 6.03 6.93 -17.43
C GLY A 121 5.68 5.91 -16.36
N LEU A 122 4.53 6.10 -15.73
CA LEU A 122 4.01 5.15 -14.75
C LEU A 122 3.61 3.83 -15.42
N ARG A 123 4.03 2.71 -14.82
CA ARG A 123 3.66 1.34 -15.20
C ARG A 123 2.46 0.87 -14.37
N THR A 124 1.30 1.44 -14.68
CA THR A 124 0.07 1.15 -13.94
C THR A 124 -0.49 -0.25 -14.22
N ASP A 125 -0.06 -0.86 -15.31
CA ASP A 125 -0.30 -2.27 -15.64
C ASP A 125 0.30 -3.26 -14.62
N LEU A 126 1.27 -2.82 -13.81
CA LEU A 126 1.85 -3.62 -12.73
C LEU A 126 1.06 -3.55 -11.43
N LEU A 127 0.10 -2.63 -11.33
CA LEU A 127 -0.80 -2.54 -10.18
C LEU A 127 -2.00 -3.50 -10.34
N ARG A 128 -2.46 -4.02 -9.20
CA ARG A 128 -3.73 -4.74 -9.10
C ARG A 128 -4.60 -4.09 -8.04
N PRO A 129 -5.82 -3.67 -8.36
CA PRO A 129 -6.74 -3.13 -7.39
C PRO A 129 -7.20 -4.25 -6.45
N VAL A 130 -7.18 -4.00 -5.14
CA VAL A 130 -7.45 -5.02 -4.12
C VAL A 130 -8.76 -4.77 -3.40
N ALA A 131 -8.96 -3.53 -2.97
CA ALA A 131 -10.09 -3.13 -2.15
C ALA A 131 -10.25 -1.62 -2.11
N ARG A 132 -11.43 -1.16 -1.67
CA ARG A 132 -11.67 0.19 -1.21
C ARG A 132 -12.05 0.14 0.27
N TRP A 133 -11.48 1.01 1.06
CA TRP A 133 -11.66 1.06 2.49
C TRP A 133 -12.25 2.39 2.92
N HIS A 134 -13.31 2.33 3.73
CA HIS A 134 -13.95 3.50 4.30
C HIS A 134 -13.79 3.49 5.82
N SER A 135 -13.45 4.64 6.38
CA SER A 135 -13.50 4.84 7.82
C SER A 135 -14.92 4.65 8.34
N ALA A 136 -15.03 4.39 9.65
CA ALA A 136 -16.32 4.35 10.31
C ALA A 136 -17.09 5.68 10.11
N PRO A 137 -18.42 5.65 9.95
CA PRO A 137 -19.22 6.86 9.69
C PRO A 137 -19.07 7.97 10.74
N HIS A 138 -18.81 7.57 11.99
CA HIS A 138 -18.63 8.46 13.15
C HIS A 138 -17.16 8.78 13.44
N ALA A 139 -16.22 8.34 12.58
CA ALA A 139 -14.81 8.66 12.78
C ALA A 139 -14.56 10.17 12.64
N HIS A 140 -13.79 10.74 13.56
CA HIS A 140 -13.43 12.15 13.55
C HIS A 140 -12.73 12.59 12.25
N ARG A 141 -11.90 11.70 11.69
CA ARG A 141 -11.34 11.86 10.33
C ARG A 141 -11.82 10.68 9.47
N ARG A 142 -12.46 11.00 8.36
CA ARG A 142 -12.93 10.00 7.41
C ARG A 142 -11.94 9.85 6.27
N PHE A 143 -11.61 8.61 5.99
CA PHE A 143 -10.76 8.24 4.87
C PHE A 143 -11.53 7.36 3.89
N ASP A 144 -11.28 7.57 2.63
CA ASP A 144 -11.69 6.73 1.52
C ASP A 144 -10.39 6.30 0.81
N THR A 145 -9.97 5.07 1.06
CA THR A 145 -8.66 4.59 0.69
C THR A 145 -8.77 3.53 -0.40
N ALA A 146 -8.20 3.78 -1.55
CA ALA A 146 -7.98 2.77 -2.57
C ALA A 146 -6.74 1.93 -2.21
N VAL A 147 -6.87 0.61 -2.30
CA VAL A 147 -5.81 -0.33 -1.98
C VAL A 147 -5.38 -1.07 -3.23
N PHE A 148 -4.08 -1.07 -3.46
CA PHE A 148 -3.45 -1.74 -4.60
C PHE A 148 -2.43 -2.76 -4.13
N ALA A 149 -2.15 -3.75 -4.97
CA ALA A 149 -1.04 -4.68 -4.81
C ALA A 149 -0.14 -4.64 -6.03
N ALA A 150 1.16 -4.79 -5.81
CA ALA A 150 2.16 -4.96 -6.85
C ALA A 150 3.24 -5.94 -6.40
N ALA A 151 3.81 -6.68 -7.34
CA ALA A 151 5.08 -7.36 -7.09
C ALA A 151 6.24 -6.36 -7.17
N VAL A 152 7.28 -6.59 -6.39
CA VAL A 152 8.57 -5.92 -6.60
C VAL A 152 9.08 -6.34 -7.97
N PRO A 153 9.39 -5.39 -8.87
CA PRO A 153 9.95 -5.72 -10.17
C PRO A 153 11.26 -6.50 -10.03
N PRO A 154 11.52 -7.50 -10.88
CA PRO A 154 12.79 -8.21 -10.89
C PRO A 154 13.95 -7.21 -10.94
N LEU A 155 15.00 -7.48 -10.20
CA LEU A 155 16.24 -6.67 -10.12
C LEU A 155 16.12 -5.33 -9.39
N GLN A 156 14.92 -4.84 -9.03
CA GLN A 156 14.84 -3.74 -8.08
C GLN A 156 15.24 -4.22 -6.68
N ARG A 157 15.98 -3.35 -5.98
CA ARG A 157 16.36 -3.58 -4.59
C ARG A 157 15.49 -2.68 -3.70
N PRO A 158 14.39 -3.21 -3.13
CA PRO A 158 13.56 -2.44 -2.23
C PRO A 158 14.32 -2.03 -0.97
N LEU A 159 13.76 -1.10 -0.21
CA LEU A 159 14.33 -0.73 1.09
C LEU A 159 14.41 -1.97 1.98
N GLU A 160 15.64 -2.33 2.36
CA GLU A 160 15.88 -3.20 3.50
C GLU A 160 15.91 -2.33 4.76
N ARG A 161 15.60 -2.92 5.92
CA ARG A 161 15.63 -2.20 7.21
C ARG A 161 17.00 -1.53 7.39
N PRO A 162 17.11 -0.21 7.54
CA PRO A 162 18.34 0.40 8.00
C PRO A 162 18.61 -0.08 9.43
N GLU A 163 19.82 -0.49 9.75
CA GLU A 163 20.21 -0.93 11.09
C GLU A 163 19.94 0.11 12.19
N THR A 164 19.80 1.38 11.79
CA THR A 164 19.61 2.52 12.69
C THR A 164 18.16 3.07 12.71
N ALA A 165 17.21 2.47 11.99
CA ALA A 165 15.86 3.00 11.94
C ALA A 165 15.09 2.67 13.22
N PRO A 166 14.56 3.70 13.93
CA PRO A 166 13.81 3.50 15.18
C PRO A 166 12.39 2.94 14.96
N ALA A 167 12.00 2.67 13.72
CA ALA A 167 10.66 2.24 13.37
C ALA A 167 10.68 0.96 12.53
N LEU A 168 9.69 0.09 12.72
CA LEU A 168 9.49 -1.08 11.88
C LEU A 168 9.21 -0.61 10.44
N GLN A 169 10.20 -0.85 9.59
CA GLN A 169 10.06 -0.81 8.13
C GLN A 169 10.69 -2.10 7.63
N ALA A 170 9.89 -3.12 7.39
CA ALA A 170 10.43 -4.43 7.08
C ALA A 170 9.55 -5.21 6.11
N TRP A 171 10.19 -6.03 5.32
CA TRP A 171 9.56 -7.13 4.61
C TRP A 171 9.30 -8.26 5.59
N VAL A 172 8.04 -8.67 5.70
CA VAL A 172 7.60 -9.68 6.66
C VAL A 172 6.82 -10.75 5.91
N SER A 173 7.14 -12.02 6.17
CA SER A 173 6.33 -13.12 5.67
C SER A 173 4.90 -12.96 6.16
N ALA A 174 3.94 -12.91 5.23
CA ALA A 174 2.53 -12.74 5.56
C ALA A 174 2.03 -13.89 6.46
N ARG A 175 2.53 -15.11 6.25
CA ARG A 175 2.18 -16.27 7.07
C ARG A 175 2.69 -16.15 8.49
N ARG A 176 3.98 -15.78 8.65
CA ARG A 176 4.55 -15.55 9.98
C ARG A 176 3.85 -14.41 10.70
N ALA A 177 3.59 -13.30 10.02
CA ALA A 177 2.88 -12.17 10.63
C ALA A 177 1.48 -12.51 11.15
N VAL A 178 0.83 -13.54 10.59
CA VAL A 178 -0.47 -14.02 11.07
C VAL A 178 -0.33 -15.02 12.22
N ALA A 179 0.74 -15.85 12.20
CA ALA A 179 0.94 -16.93 13.16
C ALA A 179 1.72 -16.51 14.40
N ASP A 180 2.70 -15.62 14.22
CA ASP A 180 3.69 -15.24 15.23
C ASP A 180 3.61 -13.75 15.56
N PRO A 181 4.06 -13.32 16.75
CA PRO A 181 4.21 -11.90 17.05
C PRO A 181 5.17 -11.20 16.08
N VAL A 182 4.76 -10.02 15.60
CA VAL A 182 5.59 -9.19 14.71
C VAL A 182 6.51 -8.28 15.53
N PRO A 183 7.74 -8.01 15.06
CA PRO A 183 8.65 -7.08 15.71
C PRO A 183 8.04 -5.67 15.75
N LEU A 184 8.21 -4.98 16.87
CA LEU A 184 7.78 -3.59 17.05
C LEU A 184 8.90 -2.79 17.65
N PRO A 185 9.07 -1.51 17.26
CA PRO A 185 9.91 -0.61 18.00
C PRO A 185 9.22 -0.27 19.34
N GLY A 186 9.89 -0.55 20.43
CA GLY A 186 9.50 -0.13 21.77
C GLY A 186 9.78 1.36 22.02
N PRO A 187 9.27 1.94 23.12
CA PRO A 187 9.72 3.23 23.61
C PRO A 187 11.21 3.12 23.95
N ALA A 188 12.02 4.13 23.58
CA ALA A 188 13.45 4.19 23.80
C ALA A 188 14.34 3.20 22.99
N GLY A 189 13.84 2.66 21.87
CA GLY A 189 14.63 1.80 20.98
C GLY A 189 14.68 0.33 21.41
N GLU A 190 13.94 -0.07 22.42
CA GLU A 190 13.76 -1.46 22.80
C GLU A 190 12.98 -2.20 21.71
N GLU A 191 13.44 -3.38 21.31
CA GLU A 191 12.70 -4.23 20.39
C GLU A 191 11.62 -5.00 21.17
N GLY A 192 10.37 -4.72 20.85
CA GLY A 192 9.24 -5.48 21.34
C GLY A 192 8.69 -6.40 20.26
N VAL A 193 7.85 -7.33 20.66
CA VAL A 193 7.05 -8.15 19.75
C VAL A 193 5.60 -8.11 20.20
N ALA A 194 4.67 -8.09 19.25
CA ALA A 194 3.25 -8.18 19.57
C ALA A 194 2.47 -8.86 18.43
N PRO A 195 1.35 -9.52 18.75
CA PRO A 195 0.46 -10.08 17.73
C PRO A 195 -0.01 -9.02 16.74
N LEU A 196 -0.08 -9.38 15.46
CA LEU A 196 -0.49 -8.48 14.38
C LEU A 196 -1.86 -7.82 14.65
N ASP A 197 -2.79 -8.55 15.25
CA ASP A 197 -4.13 -8.06 15.56
C ASP A 197 -4.18 -6.99 16.66
N GLN A 198 -3.15 -6.90 17.51
CA GLN A 198 -3.03 -5.88 18.54
C GLN A 198 -2.38 -4.58 18.03
N VAL A 199 -1.59 -4.68 16.95
CA VAL A 199 -0.73 -3.57 16.53
C VAL A 199 -1.00 -3.05 15.13
N ALA A 200 -1.53 -3.89 14.25
CA ALA A 200 -1.83 -3.49 12.87
C ALA A 200 -3.23 -2.89 12.74
N THR A 201 -3.36 -1.97 11.79
CA THR A 201 -4.68 -1.43 11.44
C THR A 201 -5.61 -2.56 10.94
N PRO A 202 -6.92 -2.47 11.16
CA PRO A 202 -7.86 -3.49 10.71
C PRO A 202 -7.75 -3.82 9.22
N LEU A 203 -7.52 -2.81 8.37
CA LEU A 203 -7.26 -3.00 6.96
C LEU A 203 -6.01 -3.86 6.72
N THR A 204 -4.91 -3.55 7.41
CA THR A 204 -3.65 -4.30 7.30
C THR A 204 -3.85 -5.75 7.71
N GLN A 205 -4.55 -6.01 8.81
CA GLN A 205 -4.85 -7.37 9.27
C GLN A 205 -5.61 -8.18 8.21
N VAL A 206 -6.65 -7.61 7.62
CA VAL A 206 -7.43 -8.27 6.56
C VAL A 206 -6.55 -8.58 5.35
N LEU A 207 -5.74 -7.62 4.92
CA LEU A 207 -4.93 -7.79 3.72
C LEU A 207 -3.78 -8.77 3.93
N VAL A 208 -3.09 -8.70 5.07
CA VAL A 208 -2.01 -9.66 5.39
C VAL A 208 -2.55 -11.09 5.47
N ARG A 209 -3.72 -11.33 6.10
CA ARG A 209 -4.37 -12.64 6.11
C ARG A 209 -4.75 -13.12 4.71
N ARG A 210 -5.25 -12.23 3.84
CA ARG A 210 -5.55 -12.58 2.44
C ARG A 210 -4.29 -13.00 1.68
N VAL A 211 -3.18 -12.28 1.86
CA VAL A 211 -1.89 -12.61 1.24
C VAL A 211 -1.36 -13.95 1.78
N ALA A 212 -1.43 -14.16 3.10
CA ALA A 212 -0.97 -15.39 3.78
C ALA A 212 -1.66 -16.67 3.28
N ALA A 213 -2.89 -16.56 2.74
CA ALA A 213 -3.63 -17.67 2.16
C ALA A 213 -3.05 -18.16 0.82
N HIS A 214 -2.11 -17.44 0.21
CA HIS A 214 -1.50 -17.80 -1.06
C HIS A 214 -0.07 -18.33 -0.87
N ARG A 215 0.39 -19.13 -1.84
CA ARG A 215 1.73 -19.74 -1.80
C ARG A 215 2.83 -18.77 -2.28
N THR A 216 2.47 -17.88 -3.20
CA THR A 216 3.38 -16.90 -3.82
C THR A 216 2.70 -15.56 -4.02
N ALA A 217 3.50 -14.49 -4.15
CA ALA A 217 3.02 -13.17 -4.52
C ALA A 217 2.28 -13.21 -5.87
N ALA A 218 2.81 -13.93 -6.84
CA ALA A 218 2.19 -14.10 -8.15
C ALA A 218 0.80 -14.77 -8.05
N ALA A 219 0.64 -15.81 -7.23
CA ALA A 219 -0.64 -16.49 -7.02
C ALA A 219 -1.69 -15.53 -6.42
N PHE A 220 -1.28 -14.68 -5.46
CA PHE A 220 -2.18 -13.66 -4.92
C PHE A 220 -2.58 -12.64 -5.97
N LEU A 221 -1.61 -12.07 -6.73
CA LEU A 221 -1.90 -11.08 -7.78
C LEU A 221 -2.81 -11.67 -8.87
N LEU A 222 -2.59 -12.93 -9.23
CA LEU A 222 -3.42 -13.62 -10.21
C LEU A 222 -4.85 -13.82 -9.72
N SER A 223 -5.04 -14.12 -8.43
CA SER A 223 -6.38 -14.24 -7.83
C SER A 223 -7.20 -12.94 -7.92
N LEU A 224 -6.52 -11.79 -7.88
CA LEU A 224 -7.16 -10.49 -8.05
C LEU A 224 -7.63 -10.25 -9.49
N THR A 225 -6.89 -10.74 -10.49
CA THR A 225 -7.27 -10.58 -11.90
C THR A 225 -8.47 -11.44 -12.30
N GLN A 226 -8.62 -12.62 -11.71
CA GLN A 226 -9.75 -13.50 -11.98
C GLN A 226 -11.10 -12.92 -11.53
N GLY A 227 -11.08 -11.96 -10.58
CA GLY A 227 -12.24 -11.19 -10.16
C GLY A 227 -12.46 -9.86 -10.91
N ALA A 228 -11.47 -9.36 -11.62
CA ALA A 228 -11.45 -8.00 -12.18
C ALA A 228 -12.46 -7.74 -13.32
N GLY A 229 -13.07 -8.78 -13.89
CA GLY A 229 -14.12 -8.64 -14.92
C GLY A 229 -15.55 -8.46 -14.36
N ARG A 230 -15.75 -8.51 -13.03
CA ARG A 230 -17.08 -8.61 -12.41
C ARG A 230 -17.55 -7.35 -11.69
N GLY A 231 -16.95 -6.19 -11.96
CA GLY A 231 -17.35 -4.92 -11.35
C GLY A 231 -16.27 -4.30 -10.44
N PRO A 232 -16.65 -3.33 -9.60
CA PRO A 232 -15.72 -2.68 -8.68
C PRO A 232 -15.09 -3.64 -7.68
N VAL A 233 -13.90 -3.28 -7.18
CA VAL A 233 -13.27 -4.00 -6.08
C VAL A 233 -14.17 -4.05 -4.84
N PRO A 234 -13.99 -5.06 -3.95
CA PRO A 234 -14.74 -5.12 -2.72
C PRO A 234 -14.49 -3.88 -1.85
N GLU A 235 -15.57 -3.35 -1.31
CA GLU A 235 -15.54 -2.26 -0.34
C GLU A 235 -15.61 -2.82 1.07
N TYR A 236 -14.83 -2.24 1.96
CA TYR A 236 -14.82 -2.57 3.38
C TYR A 236 -15.05 -1.32 4.21
N ARG A 237 -15.73 -1.49 5.33
CA ARG A 237 -15.98 -0.45 6.30
C ARG A 237 -15.62 -0.94 7.69
N LEU A 238 -15.09 -0.03 8.50
CA LEU A 238 -14.96 -0.27 9.92
C LEU A 238 -16.29 0.05 10.60
N VAL A 239 -16.83 -0.91 11.34
CA VAL A 239 -18.03 -0.73 12.16
C VAL A 239 -17.68 -0.95 13.63
N THR A 240 -18.35 -0.22 14.51
CA THR A 240 -18.23 -0.40 15.95
C THR A 240 -19.50 -1.07 16.46
N GLU A 241 -19.34 -2.19 17.14
CA GLU A 241 -20.42 -2.93 17.77
C GLU A 241 -20.22 -2.95 19.28
N ALA A 242 -21.31 -3.07 20.04
CA ALA A 242 -21.21 -3.34 21.48
C ALA A 242 -20.75 -4.79 21.65
N GLY A 243 -19.64 -5.00 22.36
CA GLY A 243 -19.23 -6.34 22.78
C GLY A 243 -20.15 -6.90 23.86
N ASP A 244 -20.07 -8.21 24.09
CA ASP A 244 -20.86 -8.88 25.14
C ASP A 244 -20.57 -8.36 26.55
N ASP A 245 -19.41 -7.72 26.72
CA ASP A 245 -18.94 -7.05 27.93
C ASP A 245 -19.30 -5.55 27.98
N GLY A 246 -20.09 -5.05 27.01
CA GLY A 246 -20.43 -3.64 26.85
C GLY A 246 -19.30 -2.75 26.31
N ALA A 247 -18.11 -3.29 26.11
CA ALA A 247 -17.01 -2.54 25.50
C ALA A 247 -17.17 -2.43 23.97
N PRO A 248 -16.81 -1.30 23.35
CA PRO A 248 -16.90 -1.16 21.90
C PRO A 248 -15.88 -2.08 21.23
N ARG A 249 -16.36 -2.95 20.35
CA ARG A 249 -15.53 -3.81 19.48
C ARG A 249 -15.57 -3.29 18.06
N MET A 250 -14.41 -3.21 17.43
CA MET A 250 -14.31 -2.83 16.03
C MET A 250 -14.29 -4.07 15.14
N ARG A 251 -15.16 -4.08 14.14
CA ARG A 251 -15.27 -5.14 13.15
C ARG A 251 -15.12 -4.57 11.74
N VAL A 252 -14.49 -5.33 10.88
CA VAL A 252 -14.44 -5.04 9.45
C VAL A 252 -15.63 -5.68 8.76
N GLU A 253 -16.42 -4.89 8.09
CA GLU A 253 -17.57 -5.32 7.32
C GLU A 253 -17.35 -5.10 5.83
N ARG A 254 -17.71 -6.09 5.01
CA ARG A 254 -17.77 -5.91 3.57
C ARG A 254 -19.07 -5.20 3.22
N VAL A 255 -18.97 -4.07 2.51
CA VAL A 255 -20.13 -3.33 2.02
C VAL A 255 -20.71 -4.09 0.83
N THR A 256 -21.95 -4.54 0.94
CA THR A 256 -22.73 -5.02 -0.21
C THR A 256 -23.41 -3.82 -0.85
N ARG A 257 -23.24 -3.67 -2.14
CA ARG A 257 -24.05 -2.71 -2.91
C ARG A 257 -25.31 -3.47 -3.35
N ASP A 258 -26.44 -2.98 -2.93
CA ASP A 258 -27.75 -3.42 -3.43
C ASP A 258 -27.94 -3.02 -4.91
#